data_d1587ce7849e19d7590aed016c63f4ab
#
_entry.id   d1587ce7849e19d7590aed016c63f4ab
#
_cell.length_a   1.000
_cell.length_b   1.000
_cell.length_c   1.000
_cell.angle_alpha   90.00
_cell.angle_beta   90.00
_cell.angle_gamma   90.00
#
_symmetry.space_group_name_H-M   'P 1'
#
loop_
_entity.id
_entity.type
_entity.pdbx_description
1 polymer ?
#
loop_
_entity_poly.entity_id
_entity_poly.type
_entity_poly.pdbx_seq_one_letter_code
_entity_poly.pdbx_strand_id
1 'polypeptide(L)'
;MAHEINFEVIKSLDEFFYSEKFISLAVGPVGSTKTTAGIMKILHHAARMAPCKDGIRRSRAIWVRNTREQLRDTSIPDFLKWIPDGIMGSFLKTEYKFIIKVGEIECEVLFRGLDDANDVRRLLSLQASFFIFDEFREIHPDIYNAAQGRIGRYPDKMMNGVGCQTDNGVPNMHLWGMTNPPDMDTYWEDLLTDPPENVHVTLQPSGMSPEADWVKYLPDDYYDNLSQGKTEDWVDVYIHAQFGKSLSGQPVFRSFDRSVHVADDELKPMFTDSPLIIGVDAGLTPAAVIGNVAYDGRLVVYDSLISDGMGALRFVRERLKPLLANKYGGRKAVVIIDPAAFQRVQTDERTVADIYKNEGFSIRPARTNSVAARISAVDKYLTRVVDGKYGFIACPINAGNLIQALAGKYRYKINTKGVRDEKPEKSHPWSDIADAFQYMCLHADGGEVFGAMSFNVQRKEVVKVSAAGWT
;
A
#
# COMPACT_ATOMS: atom_id res chain seq x y z
N MET A 1 -30.72 -0.54 41.13
CA MET A 1 -31.49 -0.74 39.88
C MET A 1 -30.56 -1.39 38.88
N ALA A 2 -30.98 -2.47 38.24
CA ALA A 2 -30.18 -3.08 37.19
C ALA A 2 -30.05 -2.08 36.02
N HIS A 3 -28.85 -1.80 35.57
CA HIS A 3 -28.62 -0.99 34.39
C HIS A 3 -28.84 -1.89 33.17
N GLU A 4 -29.81 -1.54 32.34
CA GLU A 4 -30.15 -2.29 31.14
C GLU A 4 -29.51 -1.61 29.94
N ILE A 5 -28.71 -2.38 29.13
CA ILE A 5 -28.16 -1.92 27.86
C ILE A 5 -29.06 -2.46 26.76
N ASN A 6 -29.73 -1.57 26.06
CA ASN A 6 -30.49 -1.92 24.86
C ASN A 6 -29.57 -1.67 23.62
N PHE A 7 -29.01 -2.73 23.06
CA PHE A 7 -28.24 -2.69 21.84
C PHE A 7 -28.83 -3.67 20.82
N GLU A 8 -29.10 -3.16 19.65
CA GLU A 8 -29.52 -3.95 18.48
C GLU A 8 -28.38 -3.97 17.47
N VAL A 9 -27.96 -5.16 17.03
CA VAL A 9 -27.03 -5.28 15.92
C VAL A 9 -27.77 -4.91 14.65
N ILE A 10 -27.29 -3.91 13.93
CA ILE A 10 -27.88 -3.51 12.66
C ILE A 10 -27.50 -4.52 11.57
N LYS A 11 -28.39 -4.73 10.59
CA LYS A 11 -28.23 -5.73 9.54
C LYS A 11 -26.91 -5.58 8.77
N SER A 12 -26.51 -4.33 8.48
CA SER A 12 -25.28 -4.05 7.76
C SER A 12 -23.99 -4.39 8.51
N LEU A 13 -24.06 -4.68 9.83
CA LEU A 13 -22.95 -5.13 10.67
C LEU A 13 -23.15 -6.53 11.26
N ASP A 14 -24.21 -7.24 10.88
CA ASP A 14 -24.56 -8.55 11.44
C ASP A 14 -23.42 -9.56 11.23
N GLU A 15 -22.93 -9.67 9.99
CA GLU A 15 -21.83 -10.56 9.67
C GLU A 15 -20.52 -10.19 10.39
N PHE A 16 -20.21 -8.90 10.53
CA PHE A 16 -19.08 -8.46 11.33
C PHE A 16 -19.22 -8.85 12.80
N PHE A 17 -20.40 -8.61 13.37
CA PHE A 17 -20.64 -8.82 14.80
C PHE A 17 -20.59 -10.29 15.20
N TYR A 18 -21.24 -11.17 14.42
CA TYR A 18 -21.32 -12.61 14.71
C TYR A 18 -20.25 -13.44 14.05
N SER A 19 -19.29 -12.84 13.32
CA SER A 19 -18.21 -13.58 12.71
C SER A 19 -17.38 -14.34 13.73
N GLU A 20 -17.24 -15.65 13.51
CA GLU A 20 -16.35 -16.56 14.29
C GLU A 20 -14.96 -16.70 13.64
N LYS A 21 -14.67 -15.98 12.56
CA LYS A 21 -13.33 -15.93 11.97
C LYS A 21 -12.35 -15.34 12.97
N PHE A 22 -11.08 -15.73 12.84
CA PHE A 22 -10.01 -15.20 13.70
C PHE A 22 -9.88 -13.68 13.61
N ILE A 23 -10.12 -13.13 12.42
CA ILE A 23 -10.12 -11.69 12.16
C ILE A 23 -11.45 -11.28 11.52
N SER A 24 -12.05 -10.19 11.99
CA SER A 24 -13.22 -9.57 11.36
C SER A 24 -13.04 -8.05 11.24
N LEU A 25 -13.24 -7.52 10.04
CA LEU A 25 -13.02 -6.12 9.71
C LEU A 25 -14.31 -5.48 9.20
N ALA A 26 -14.68 -4.33 9.76
CA ALA A 26 -15.83 -3.54 9.32
C ALA A 26 -15.36 -2.23 8.70
N VAL A 27 -15.77 -1.98 7.46
CA VAL A 27 -15.47 -0.76 6.71
C VAL A 27 -16.78 -0.09 6.32
N GLY A 28 -16.90 1.21 6.55
CA GLY A 28 -18.13 1.91 6.22
C GLY A 28 -18.05 3.41 6.43
N PRO A 29 -19.16 4.14 6.16
CA PRO A 29 -19.23 5.59 6.27
C PRO A 29 -18.99 6.11 7.70
N VAL A 30 -18.74 7.39 7.85
CA VAL A 30 -18.71 8.05 9.16
C VAL A 30 -20.11 7.99 9.80
N GLY A 31 -20.14 7.82 11.13
CA GLY A 31 -21.43 7.75 11.87
C GLY A 31 -22.20 6.43 11.72
N SER A 32 -21.66 5.40 11.07
CA SER A 32 -22.35 4.14 10.75
C SER A 32 -22.30 3.09 11.86
N THR A 33 -22.16 3.49 13.12
CA THR A 33 -22.21 2.67 14.35
C THR A 33 -21.14 1.56 14.47
N LYS A 34 -20.14 1.53 13.61
CA LYS A 34 -19.05 0.53 13.64
C LYS A 34 -18.35 0.42 15.00
N THR A 35 -17.97 1.55 15.58
CA THR A 35 -17.30 1.61 16.89
C THR A 35 -18.18 1.05 17.99
N THR A 36 -19.50 1.38 17.98
CA THR A 36 -20.47 0.80 18.92
C THR A 36 -20.54 -0.72 18.80
N ALA A 37 -20.64 -1.25 17.59
CA ALA A 37 -20.63 -2.69 17.37
C ALA A 37 -19.32 -3.34 17.88
N GLY A 38 -18.16 -2.70 17.63
CA GLY A 38 -16.88 -3.15 18.16
C GLY A 38 -16.80 -3.20 19.69
N ILE A 39 -17.40 -2.23 20.38
CA ILE A 39 -17.51 -2.20 21.85
C ILE A 39 -18.39 -3.36 22.34
N MET A 40 -19.58 -3.51 21.76
CA MET A 40 -20.54 -4.55 22.17
C MET A 40 -20.02 -5.95 21.87
N LYS A 41 -19.21 -6.12 20.82
CA LYS A 41 -18.54 -7.38 20.50
C LYS A 41 -17.58 -7.83 21.61
N ILE A 42 -17.01 -6.90 22.41
CA ILE A 42 -16.23 -7.27 23.62
C ILE A 42 -17.12 -8.00 24.62
N LEU A 43 -18.30 -7.48 24.93
CA LEU A 43 -19.23 -8.11 25.87
C LEU A 43 -19.73 -9.46 25.35
N HIS A 44 -20.06 -9.54 24.05
CA HIS A 44 -20.51 -10.76 23.39
C HIS A 44 -19.47 -11.90 23.55
N HIS A 45 -18.21 -11.64 23.26
CA HIS A 45 -17.16 -12.66 23.38
C HIS A 45 -16.73 -12.90 24.83
N ALA A 46 -16.72 -11.87 25.69
CA ALA A 46 -16.39 -12.03 27.12
C ALA A 46 -17.43 -12.92 27.84
N ALA A 47 -18.72 -12.77 27.54
CA ALA A 47 -19.79 -13.59 28.10
C ALA A 47 -19.69 -15.08 27.68
N ARG A 48 -19.08 -15.36 26.54
CA ARG A 48 -18.92 -16.72 26.00
C ARG A 48 -17.60 -17.41 26.42
N MET A 49 -16.70 -16.70 27.13
CA MET A 49 -15.44 -17.27 27.58
C MET A 49 -15.70 -18.38 28.62
N ALA A 50 -15.02 -19.51 28.52
CA ALA A 50 -15.10 -20.56 29.50
C ALA A 50 -14.72 -20.06 30.91
N PRO A 51 -15.48 -20.39 31.97
CA PRO A 51 -15.22 -19.90 33.31
C PRO A 51 -13.91 -20.45 33.86
N CYS A 52 -13.26 -19.66 34.69
CA CYS A 52 -12.16 -20.07 35.51
C CYS A 52 -12.62 -20.99 36.70
N LYS A 53 -11.69 -21.55 37.48
CA LYS A 53 -11.98 -22.46 38.61
C LYS A 53 -12.90 -21.83 39.68
N ASP A 54 -12.92 -20.50 39.75
CA ASP A 54 -13.76 -19.72 40.67
C ASP A 54 -15.10 -19.32 40.07
N GLY A 55 -15.45 -19.84 38.89
CA GLY A 55 -16.68 -19.54 38.18
C GLY A 55 -16.67 -18.24 37.38
N ILE A 56 -15.59 -17.44 37.42
CA ILE A 56 -15.51 -16.15 36.73
C ILE A 56 -14.99 -16.36 35.29
N ARG A 57 -15.68 -15.73 34.32
CA ARG A 57 -15.31 -15.70 32.90
C ARG A 57 -14.33 -14.57 32.64
N ARG A 58 -13.03 -14.89 32.69
CA ARG A 58 -11.97 -13.90 32.52
C ARG A 58 -11.56 -13.75 31.07
N SER A 59 -11.43 -12.51 30.64
CA SER A 59 -10.90 -12.17 29.32
C SER A 59 -10.10 -10.87 29.36
N ARG A 60 -9.31 -10.62 28.32
CA ARG A 60 -8.57 -9.37 28.16
C ARG A 60 -8.66 -8.88 26.73
N ALA A 61 -9.17 -7.66 26.57
CA ALA A 61 -9.24 -6.95 25.31
C ALA A 61 -8.15 -5.88 25.24
N ILE A 62 -7.48 -5.74 24.12
CA ILE A 62 -6.54 -4.66 23.85
C ILE A 62 -7.17 -3.77 22.80
N TRP A 63 -7.54 -2.56 23.19
CA TRP A 63 -8.11 -1.55 22.29
C TRP A 63 -6.98 -0.65 21.77
N VAL A 64 -6.74 -0.69 20.46
CA VAL A 64 -5.65 0.02 19.80
C VAL A 64 -6.19 1.18 18.97
N ARG A 65 -5.53 2.31 19.10
CA ARG A 65 -5.70 3.50 18.27
C ARG A 65 -4.31 4.02 17.90
N ASN A 66 -4.22 4.86 16.87
CA ASN A 66 -2.93 5.41 16.44
C ASN A 66 -2.23 6.20 17.57
N THR A 67 -2.92 7.14 18.21
CA THR A 67 -2.32 7.95 19.28
C THR A 67 -3.09 7.85 20.61
N ARG A 68 -2.42 8.23 21.73
CA ARG A 68 -3.05 8.30 23.05
C ARG A 68 -4.06 9.42 23.14
N GLU A 69 -3.83 10.53 22.44
CA GLU A 69 -4.75 11.66 22.36
C GLU A 69 -6.06 11.22 21.73
N GLN A 70 -6.01 10.49 20.62
CA GLN A 70 -7.21 9.94 19.99
C GLN A 70 -7.99 9.00 20.91
N LEU A 71 -7.29 8.13 21.67
CA LEU A 71 -7.95 7.29 22.67
C LEU A 71 -8.69 8.11 23.73
N ARG A 72 -8.03 9.12 24.29
CA ARG A 72 -8.59 9.97 25.34
C ARG A 72 -9.78 10.78 24.85
N ASP A 73 -9.69 11.30 23.64
CA ASP A 73 -10.65 12.31 23.15
C ASP A 73 -11.82 11.66 22.39
N THR A 74 -11.70 10.42 21.91
CA THR A 74 -12.74 9.73 21.14
C THR A 74 -13.08 8.34 21.69
N SER A 75 -12.16 7.37 21.60
CA SER A 75 -12.48 5.95 21.85
C SER A 75 -12.91 5.68 23.30
N ILE A 76 -12.23 6.28 24.30
CA ILE A 76 -12.59 6.09 25.71
C ILE A 76 -13.95 6.73 26.06
N PRO A 77 -14.25 7.98 25.66
CA PRO A 77 -15.59 8.55 25.85
C PRO A 77 -16.70 7.70 25.21
N ASP A 78 -16.51 7.21 23.99
CA ASP A 78 -17.48 6.35 23.32
C ASP A 78 -17.64 5.02 24.05
N PHE A 79 -16.55 4.42 24.52
CA PHE A 79 -16.58 3.20 25.31
C PHE A 79 -17.36 3.42 26.63
N LEU A 80 -17.08 4.50 27.38
CA LEU A 80 -17.71 4.82 28.65
C LEU A 80 -19.20 5.18 28.52
N LYS A 81 -19.63 5.64 27.36
CA LYS A 81 -21.05 5.86 27.06
C LYS A 81 -21.84 4.55 27.08
N TRP A 82 -21.27 3.46 26.61
CA TRP A 82 -21.88 2.14 26.55
C TRP A 82 -21.57 1.27 27.78
N ILE A 83 -20.38 1.41 28.35
CA ILE A 83 -19.87 0.66 29.50
C ILE A 83 -19.55 1.67 30.61
N PRO A 84 -20.57 2.14 31.37
CA PRO A 84 -20.39 3.23 32.32
C PRO A 84 -19.51 2.86 33.51
N ASP A 85 -18.56 3.77 33.84
CA ASP A 85 -17.73 3.69 35.03
C ASP A 85 -18.56 3.70 36.32
N GLY A 86 -18.19 2.85 37.28
CA GLY A 86 -18.93 2.70 38.55
C GLY A 86 -20.22 1.89 38.46
N ILE A 87 -20.69 1.52 37.25
CA ILE A 87 -21.92 0.71 37.04
C ILE A 87 -21.54 -0.69 36.50
N MET A 88 -20.83 -0.73 35.39
CA MET A 88 -20.44 -1.98 34.75
C MET A 88 -18.98 -2.38 35.03
N GLY A 89 -18.27 -1.64 35.83
CA GLY A 89 -16.86 -1.87 36.17
C GLY A 89 -16.18 -0.61 36.66
N SER A 90 -14.86 -0.56 36.52
CA SER A 90 -14.05 0.54 37.01
C SER A 90 -12.98 0.98 35.99
N PHE A 91 -12.92 2.29 35.75
CA PHE A 91 -11.92 2.89 34.87
C PHE A 91 -10.70 3.37 35.66
N LEU A 92 -9.56 2.72 35.44
CA LEU A 92 -8.26 3.08 36.01
C LEU A 92 -7.56 4.08 35.07
N LYS A 93 -7.81 5.36 35.29
CA LYS A 93 -7.39 6.46 34.39
C LYS A 93 -5.90 6.49 34.13
N THR A 94 -5.06 6.29 35.15
CA THR A 94 -3.61 6.34 35.06
C THR A 94 -3.03 5.18 34.24
N GLU A 95 -3.72 4.03 34.22
CA GLU A 95 -3.30 2.82 33.50
C GLU A 95 -3.90 2.75 32.10
N TYR A 96 -4.84 3.63 31.77
CA TYR A 96 -5.65 3.52 30.55
C TYR A 96 -6.28 2.13 30.45
N LYS A 97 -6.93 1.70 31.53
CA LYS A 97 -7.52 0.37 31.67
C LYS A 97 -8.93 0.46 32.25
N PHE A 98 -9.87 -0.26 31.67
CA PHE A 98 -11.19 -0.50 32.25
C PHE A 98 -11.32 -1.97 32.65
N ILE A 99 -11.86 -2.24 33.82
CA ILE A 99 -12.17 -3.61 34.26
C ILE A 99 -13.70 -3.73 34.27
N ILE A 100 -14.23 -4.43 33.27
CA ILE A 100 -15.66 -4.76 33.21
C ILE A 100 -15.94 -5.83 34.26
N LYS A 101 -16.98 -5.62 35.08
CA LYS A 101 -17.47 -6.59 36.07
C LYS A 101 -19.00 -6.62 36.04
N VAL A 102 -19.54 -7.64 35.38
CA VAL A 102 -20.98 -7.82 35.23
C VAL A 102 -21.33 -9.29 35.44
N GLY A 103 -22.01 -9.62 36.52
CA GLY A 103 -22.27 -11.02 36.87
C GLY A 103 -21.00 -11.82 37.02
N GLU A 104 -20.90 -12.91 36.28
CA GLU A 104 -19.69 -13.77 36.22
C GLU A 104 -18.61 -13.29 35.23
N ILE A 105 -18.83 -12.19 34.52
CA ILE A 105 -17.91 -11.66 33.51
C ILE A 105 -16.91 -10.71 34.17
N GLU A 106 -15.61 -10.96 33.97
CA GLU A 106 -14.53 -10.05 34.28
C GLU A 106 -13.64 -9.87 33.02
N CYS A 107 -13.72 -8.69 32.38
CA CYS A 107 -12.93 -8.40 31.21
C CYS A 107 -12.07 -7.15 31.42
N GLU A 108 -10.76 -7.31 31.30
CA GLU A 108 -9.84 -6.16 31.27
C GLU A 108 -9.80 -5.57 29.86
N VAL A 109 -10.09 -4.28 29.72
CA VAL A 109 -9.93 -3.54 28.46
C VAL A 109 -8.76 -2.59 28.61
N LEU A 110 -7.66 -2.84 27.90
CA LEU A 110 -6.45 -2.03 27.91
C LEU A 110 -6.43 -1.12 26.68
N PHE A 111 -6.46 0.18 26.88
CA PHE A 111 -6.38 1.17 25.82
C PHE A 111 -4.91 1.50 25.51
N ARG A 112 -4.48 1.33 24.25
CA ARG A 112 -3.09 1.52 23.81
C ARG A 112 -3.01 2.37 22.55
N GLY A 113 -2.27 3.50 22.63
CA GLY A 113 -1.85 4.27 21.47
C GLY A 113 -0.58 3.65 20.92
N LEU A 114 -0.61 3.22 19.67
CA LEU A 114 0.47 2.56 18.97
C LEU A 114 0.58 3.18 17.58
N ASP A 115 1.58 4.02 17.35
CA ASP A 115 1.67 4.87 16.16
C ASP A 115 2.83 4.51 15.22
N ASP A 116 3.82 3.77 15.70
CA ASP A 116 4.97 3.40 14.88
C ASP A 116 5.46 1.95 15.08
N ALA A 117 6.38 1.52 14.22
CA ALA A 117 6.98 0.19 14.30
C ALA A 117 7.75 -0.06 15.61
N ASN A 118 8.18 0.98 16.34
CA ASN A 118 8.85 0.81 17.62
C ASN A 118 7.88 0.37 18.71
N ASP A 119 6.60 0.70 18.59
CA ASP A 119 5.56 0.28 19.51
C ASP A 119 5.24 -1.23 19.42
N VAL A 120 5.68 -1.91 18.35
CA VAL A 120 5.62 -3.38 18.25
C VAL A 120 6.25 -4.04 19.46
N ARG A 121 7.38 -3.52 19.97
CA ARG A 121 8.05 -4.07 21.17
C ARG A 121 7.16 -4.02 22.42
N ARG A 122 6.37 -2.96 22.58
CA ARG A 122 5.42 -2.82 23.71
C ARG A 122 4.29 -3.81 23.57
N LEU A 123 3.79 -4.02 22.34
CA LEU A 123 2.74 -4.97 22.04
C LEU A 123 3.19 -6.40 22.30
N LEU A 124 4.46 -6.75 22.02
CA LEU A 124 5.00 -8.09 22.18
C LEU A 124 5.00 -8.60 23.65
N SER A 125 4.89 -7.74 24.66
CA SER A 125 4.77 -8.10 26.06
C SER A 125 3.32 -8.39 26.50
N LEU A 126 2.31 -8.01 25.69
CA LEU A 126 0.91 -8.16 26.02
C LEU A 126 0.41 -9.58 25.72
N GLN A 127 -0.57 -10.00 26.52
CA GLN A 127 -1.31 -11.27 26.33
C GLN A 127 -2.80 -10.93 26.33
N ALA A 128 -3.54 -11.36 25.35
CA ALA A 128 -4.94 -11.00 25.18
C ALA A 128 -5.81 -12.18 24.74
N SER A 129 -7.12 -12.05 25.00
CA SER A 129 -8.17 -12.81 24.34
C SER A 129 -8.51 -12.16 23.00
N PHE A 130 -8.60 -10.83 23.01
CA PHE A 130 -9.10 -10.02 21.90
C PHE A 130 -8.21 -8.83 21.62
N PHE A 131 -8.08 -8.49 20.33
CA PHE A 131 -7.54 -7.19 19.88
C PHE A 131 -8.59 -6.42 19.11
N ILE A 132 -8.70 -5.14 19.37
CA ILE A 132 -9.63 -4.21 18.73
C ILE A 132 -8.81 -3.09 18.10
N PHE A 133 -8.95 -2.90 16.79
CA PHE A 133 -8.32 -1.82 16.04
C PHE A 133 -9.38 -0.79 15.64
N ASP A 134 -9.37 0.34 16.33
CA ASP A 134 -10.24 1.46 16.04
C ASP A 134 -9.56 2.39 15.03
N GLU A 135 -10.21 2.64 13.89
CA GLU A 135 -9.62 3.26 12.69
C GLU A 135 -8.35 2.54 12.21
N PHE A 136 -8.47 1.24 11.91
CA PHE A 136 -7.31 0.41 11.59
C PHE A 136 -6.54 0.88 10.35
N ARG A 137 -7.13 1.62 9.43
CA ARG A 137 -6.42 2.21 8.29
C ARG A 137 -5.28 3.16 8.70
N GLU A 138 -5.32 3.70 9.93
CA GLU A 138 -4.28 4.56 10.49
C GLU A 138 -3.16 3.76 11.19
N ILE A 139 -3.39 2.48 11.46
CA ILE A 139 -2.47 1.61 12.21
C ILE A 139 -1.37 1.07 11.29
N HIS A 140 -0.14 1.07 11.76
CA HIS A 140 0.98 0.49 11.01
C HIS A 140 0.78 -1.03 10.82
N PRO A 141 0.95 -1.60 9.61
CA PRO A 141 0.75 -3.03 9.35
C PRO A 141 1.53 -3.97 10.27
N ASP A 142 2.74 -3.60 10.69
CA ASP A 142 3.56 -4.41 11.60
C ASP A 142 2.91 -4.56 12.98
N ILE A 143 2.17 -3.54 13.45
CA ILE A 143 1.41 -3.61 14.72
C ILE A 143 0.28 -4.62 14.59
N TYR A 144 -0.46 -4.57 13.48
CA TYR A 144 -1.52 -5.54 13.17
C TYR A 144 -0.97 -6.97 13.07
N ASN A 145 0.14 -7.18 12.38
CA ASN A 145 0.76 -8.50 12.25
C ASN A 145 1.29 -9.01 13.60
N ALA A 146 1.92 -8.16 14.41
CA ALA A 146 2.42 -8.53 15.71
C ALA A 146 1.31 -8.88 16.72
N ALA A 147 0.15 -8.20 16.64
CA ALA A 147 -1.00 -8.43 17.51
C ALA A 147 -1.54 -9.86 17.37
N GLN A 148 -1.57 -10.41 16.16
CA GLN A 148 -2.07 -11.74 15.88
C GLN A 148 -1.33 -12.81 16.71
N GLY A 149 -0.01 -12.64 16.93
CA GLY A 149 0.79 -13.53 17.76
C GLY A 149 0.57 -13.38 19.27
N ARG A 150 -0.29 -12.46 19.73
CA ARG A 150 -0.57 -12.18 21.16
C ARG A 150 -1.97 -12.59 21.57
N ILE A 151 -2.83 -12.92 20.64
CA ILE A 151 -4.20 -13.39 20.85
C ILE A 151 -4.18 -14.84 21.33
N GLY A 152 -5.16 -15.20 22.15
CA GLY A 152 -5.31 -16.56 22.67
C GLY A 152 -4.40 -16.91 23.84
N ARG A 153 -3.74 -15.92 24.45
CA ARG A 153 -2.80 -16.12 25.56
C ARG A 153 -3.36 -15.74 26.94
N TYR A 154 -4.58 -15.25 27.00
CA TYR A 154 -5.28 -14.92 28.25
C TYR A 154 -6.79 -15.15 28.07
N PRO A 155 -7.47 -15.92 29.01
CA PRO A 155 -6.86 -16.68 30.07
C PRO A 155 -5.99 -17.81 29.54
N ASP A 156 -4.97 -18.18 30.29
CA ASP A 156 -4.17 -19.37 29.99
C ASP A 156 -4.85 -20.67 30.54
N LYS A 157 -4.35 -21.81 30.10
CA LYS A 157 -4.89 -23.10 30.53
C LYS A 157 -4.72 -23.38 32.03
N MET A 158 -3.82 -22.71 32.73
CA MET A 158 -3.67 -22.86 34.17
C MET A 158 -4.82 -22.18 34.93
N MET A 159 -5.39 -21.12 34.38
CA MET A 159 -6.50 -20.37 34.97
C MET A 159 -7.83 -21.11 34.85
N ASN A 160 -8.16 -21.66 33.68
CA ASN A 160 -9.47 -22.28 33.43
C ASN A 160 -9.41 -23.71 32.86
N GLY A 161 -8.23 -24.28 32.66
CA GLY A 161 -8.05 -25.64 32.15
C GLY A 161 -8.05 -25.75 30.61
N VAL A 162 -8.64 -24.80 29.90
CA VAL A 162 -8.87 -24.87 28.45
C VAL A 162 -8.24 -23.70 27.65
N GLY A 163 -8.02 -22.55 28.27
CA GLY A 163 -7.54 -21.32 27.62
C GLY A 163 -8.66 -20.52 27.00
N CYS A 164 -8.39 -19.82 25.91
CA CYS A 164 -9.35 -18.96 25.20
C CYS A 164 -10.35 -19.79 24.38
N GLN A 165 -11.35 -20.35 25.05
CA GLN A 165 -12.43 -21.15 24.44
C GLN A 165 -13.77 -20.80 25.08
N THR A 166 -14.84 -21.13 24.40
CA THR A 166 -16.20 -21.14 24.94
C THR A 166 -16.43 -22.38 25.81
N ASP A 167 -17.57 -22.43 26.53
CA ASP A 167 -17.98 -23.62 27.29
C ASP A 167 -18.06 -24.90 26.42
N ASN A 168 -18.34 -24.73 25.14
CA ASN A 168 -18.46 -25.84 24.18
C ASN A 168 -17.14 -26.17 23.46
N GLY A 169 -16.01 -25.60 23.91
CA GLY A 169 -14.69 -25.89 23.35
C GLY A 169 -14.38 -25.21 22.01
N VAL A 170 -15.22 -24.27 21.57
CA VAL A 170 -14.96 -23.47 20.38
C VAL A 170 -13.91 -22.40 20.70
N PRO A 171 -12.86 -22.20 19.89
CA PRO A 171 -11.91 -21.13 20.09
C PRO A 171 -12.63 -19.75 20.18
N ASN A 172 -12.31 -18.98 21.23
CA ASN A 172 -12.87 -17.67 21.48
C ASN A 172 -11.72 -16.65 21.65
N MET A 173 -11.02 -16.45 20.55
CA MET A 173 -9.84 -15.60 20.46
C MET A 173 -9.88 -14.88 19.11
N HIS A 174 -10.04 -13.57 19.15
CA HIS A 174 -10.38 -12.79 17.96
C HIS A 174 -9.63 -11.46 17.87
N LEU A 175 -9.43 -11.03 16.64
CA LEU A 175 -9.09 -9.66 16.30
C LEU A 175 -10.22 -9.04 15.49
N TRP A 176 -10.64 -7.83 15.84
CA TRP A 176 -11.52 -7.09 14.96
C TRP A 176 -11.10 -5.64 14.81
N GLY A 177 -11.47 -5.07 13.67
CA GLY A 177 -11.15 -3.70 13.33
C GLY A 177 -12.31 -2.96 12.69
N MET A 178 -12.38 -1.66 12.93
CA MET A 178 -13.37 -0.76 12.36
C MET A 178 -12.65 0.42 11.74
N THR A 179 -13.09 0.85 10.55
CA THR A 179 -12.54 2.05 9.90
C THR A 179 -13.46 2.59 8.82
N ASN A 180 -13.16 3.80 8.35
CA ASN A 180 -13.61 4.25 7.02
C ASN A 180 -12.72 3.60 5.94
N PRO A 181 -13.15 3.55 4.68
CA PRO A 181 -12.34 2.98 3.61
C PRO A 181 -10.92 3.55 3.59
N PRO A 182 -9.90 2.71 3.46
CA PRO A 182 -8.53 3.17 3.25
C PRO A 182 -8.35 3.72 1.83
N ASP A 183 -7.22 4.37 1.62
CA ASP A 183 -6.83 4.79 0.29
C ASP A 183 -6.40 3.58 -0.56
N MET A 184 -6.60 3.67 -1.88
CA MET A 184 -6.08 2.69 -2.83
C MET A 184 -4.55 2.60 -2.77
N ASP A 185 -4.02 1.49 -3.23
CA ASP A 185 -2.57 1.17 -3.22
C ASP A 185 -1.95 1.14 -1.81
N THR A 186 -2.73 0.76 -0.80
CA THR A 186 -2.27 0.56 0.58
C THR A 186 -2.35 -0.90 1.00
N TYR A 187 -1.55 -1.29 2.02
CA TYR A 187 -1.67 -2.62 2.64
C TYR A 187 -3.11 -2.95 3.06
N TRP A 188 -3.83 -1.95 3.54
CA TRP A 188 -5.20 -2.14 4.03
C TRP A 188 -6.19 -2.37 2.90
N GLU A 189 -6.01 -1.68 1.77
CA GLU A 189 -6.83 -1.95 0.59
C GLU A 189 -6.58 -3.36 0.05
N ASP A 190 -5.30 -3.77 -0.07
CA ASP A 190 -4.95 -5.13 -0.49
C ASP A 190 -5.62 -6.19 0.42
N LEU A 191 -5.55 -6.01 1.76
CA LEU A 191 -6.15 -6.93 2.73
C LEU A 191 -7.68 -7.00 2.64
N LEU A 192 -8.33 -5.89 2.32
CA LEU A 192 -9.79 -5.81 2.24
C LEU A 192 -10.36 -6.34 0.92
N THR A 193 -9.58 -6.26 -0.17
CA THR A 193 -9.99 -6.70 -1.51
C THR A 193 -9.67 -8.17 -1.78
N ASP A 194 -8.58 -8.70 -1.19
CA ASP A 194 -8.18 -10.11 -1.28
C ASP A 194 -7.86 -10.67 0.12
N PRO A 195 -8.90 -10.86 0.97
CA PRO A 195 -8.71 -11.27 2.36
C PRO A 195 -8.29 -12.75 2.45
N PRO A 196 -7.31 -13.08 3.32
CA PRO A 196 -6.99 -14.46 3.66
C PRO A 196 -8.20 -15.22 4.23
N GLU A 197 -8.17 -16.55 4.17
CA GLU A 197 -9.29 -17.39 4.59
C GLU A 197 -9.76 -17.16 6.05
N ASN A 198 -8.85 -16.79 6.93
CA ASN A 198 -9.15 -16.52 8.34
C ASN A 198 -9.62 -15.10 8.63
N VAL A 199 -9.79 -14.26 7.59
CA VAL A 199 -10.29 -12.88 7.68
C VAL A 199 -11.70 -12.82 7.13
N HIS A 200 -12.59 -12.15 7.85
CA HIS A 200 -13.92 -11.73 7.39
C HIS A 200 -13.93 -10.22 7.17
N VAL A 201 -14.45 -9.77 6.06
CA VAL A 201 -14.58 -8.35 5.72
C VAL A 201 -16.05 -8.02 5.49
N THR A 202 -16.55 -7.02 6.23
CA THR A 202 -17.90 -6.46 6.06
C THR A 202 -17.75 -5.04 5.51
N LEU A 203 -18.30 -4.80 4.33
CA LEU A 203 -18.38 -3.48 3.71
C LEU A 203 -19.80 -2.96 3.86
N GLN A 204 -19.98 -1.86 4.62
CA GLN A 204 -21.27 -1.21 4.73
C GLN A 204 -21.62 -0.43 3.46
N PRO A 205 -22.91 -0.29 3.11
CA PRO A 205 -23.33 0.50 1.97
C PRO A 205 -23.02 1.99 2.15
N SER A 206 -23.25 2.79 1.12
CA SER A 206 -23.21 4.26 1.21
C SER A 206 -24.18 4.78 2.28
N GLY A 207 -23.76 5.81 3.01
CA GLY A 207 -24.63 6.50 3.97
C GLY A 207 -25.87 7.15 3.36
N MET A 208 -25.87 7.37 2.06
CA MET A 208 -27.03 7.85 1.28
C MET A 208 -27.82 6.72 0.61
N SER A 209 -27.44 5.45 0.84
CA SER A 209 -28.18 4.30 0.31
C SER A 209 -29.45 4.05 1.12
N PRO A 210 -30.55 3.60 0.50
CA PRO A 210 -31.72 3.09 1.22
C PRO A 210 -31.40 1.90 2.17
N GLU A 211 -30.27 1.24 1.95
CA GLU A 211 -29.77 0.12 2.77
C GLU A 211 -29.00 0.57 4.01
N ALA A 212 -28.78 1.88 4.19
CA ALA A 212 -28.08 2.45 5.34
C ALA A 212 -28.94 2.40 6.60
N ASP A 213 -29.03 1.25 7.21
CA ASP A 213 -29.94 0.95 8.34
C ASP A 213 -29.59 1.64 9.66
N TRP A 214 -28.42 2.27 9.75
CA TRP A 214 -27.99 3.09 10.91
C TRP A 214 -28.46 4.54 10.85
N VAL A 215 -28.94 5.04 9.70
CA VAL A 215 -29.34 6.45 9.53
C VAL A 215 -30.43 6.84 10.53
N LYS A 216 -31.27 5.89 10.95
CA LYS A 216 -32.28 6.08 12.01
C LYS A 216 -31.71 6.56 13.34
N TYR A 217 -30.42 6.47 13.59
CA TYR A 217 -29.71 6.93 14.79
C TYR A 217 -29.00 8.27 14.61
N LEU A 218 -29.01 8.82 13.38
CA LEU A 218 -28.40 10.11 13.05
C LEU A 218 -29.46 11.22 12.98
N PRO A 219 -29.07 12.49 13.14
CA PRO A 219 -29.96 13.61 12.82
C PRO A 219 -30.47 13.55 11.38
N ASP A 220 -31.66 14.11 11.16
CA ASP A 220 -32.20 14.30 9.82
C ASP A 220 -31.21 15.08 8.95
N ASP A 221 -31.13 14.75 7.66
CA ASP A 221 -30.25 15.38 6.69
C ASP A 221 -28.74 15.33 7.05
N TYR A 222 -28.33 14.37 7.91
CA TYR A 222 -26.93 14.28 8.39
C TYR A 222 -25.92 14.23 7.25
N TYR A 223 -26.10 13.32 6.29
CA TYR A 223 -25.15 13.16 5.17
C TYR A 223 -25.28 14.29 4.14
N ASP A 224 -26.47 14.84 3.92
CA ASP A 224 -26.68 15.98 3.04
C ASP A 224 -25.92 17.22 3.57
N ASN A 225 -26.04 17.49 4.86
CA ASN A 225 -25.31 18.57 5.52
C ASN A 225 -23.79 18.31 5.52
N LEU A 226 -23.38 17.07 5.76
CA LEU A 226 -21.98 16.69 5.84
C LEU A 226 -21.26 16.80 4.48
N SER A 227 -21.95 16.57 3.37
CA SER A 227 -21.41 16.64 2.01
C SER A 227 -21.13 18.08 1.54
N GLN A 228 -21.82 19.05 2.11
CA GLN A 228 -21.72 20.45 1.67
C GLN A 228 -20.29 21.00 1.83
N GLY A 229 -19.73 21.55 0.74
CA GLY A 229 -18.40 22.15 0.73
C GLY A 229 -17.24 21.16 0.84
N LYS A 230 -17.51 19.86 0.75
CA LYS A 230 -16.47 18.82 0.68
C LYS A 230 -16.09 18.51 -0.76
N THR A 231 -14.87 17.98 -0.93
CA THR A 231 -14.44 17.46 -2.23
C THR A 231 -15.15 16.14 -2.54
N GLU A 232 -15.30 15.82 -3.82
CA GLU A 232 -15.85 14.53 -4.27
C GLU A 232 -15.12 13.35 -3.62
N ASP A 233 -13.79 13.35 -3.64
CA ASP A 233 -12.96 12.31 -3.01
C ASP A 233 -13.26 12.13 -1.51
N TRP A 234 -13.53 13.22 -0.79
CA TRP A 234 -13.90 13.16 0.61
C TRP A 234 -15.30 12.53 0.80
N VAL A 235 -16.24 12.93 -0.03
CA VAL A 235 -17.61 12.39 -0.03
C VAL A 235 -17.61 10.90 -0.38
N ASP A 236 -16.82 10.48 -1.37
CA ASP A 236 -16.67 9.08 -1.76
C ASP A 236 -16.20 8.21 -0.59
N VAL A 237 -15.17 8.64 0.14
CA VAL A 237 -14.61 7.88 1.26
C VAL A 237 -15.55 7.89 2.48
N TYR A 238 -15.95 9.08 2.94
CA TYR A 238 -16.57 9.21 4.25
C TYR A 238 -18.10 9.07 4.25
N ILE A 239 -18.74 9.22 3.07
CA ILE A 239 -20.19 9.09 2.91
C ILE A 239 -20.54 7.86 2.06
N HIS A 240 -19.90 7.68 0.91
CA HIS A 240 -20.22 6.58 -0.01
C HIS A 240 -19.48 5.28 0.31
N ALA A 241 -18.61 5.27 1.29
CA ALA A 241 -17.80 4.12 1.69
C ALA A 241 -16.99 3.50 0.53
N GLN A 242 -16.53 4.32 -0.39
CA GLN A 242 -15.64 3.92 -1.48
C GLN A 242 -14.18 4.04 -1.05
N PHE A 243 -13.30 3.21 -1.59
CA PHE A 243 -11.87 3.35 -1.36
C PHE A 243 -11.40 4.73 -1.82
N GLY A 244 -10.58 5.38 -0.97
CA GLY A 244 -10.05 6.70 -1.27
C GLY A 244 -9.11 6.66 -2.47
N LYS A 245 -9.09 7.74 -3.25
CA LYS A 245 -7.98 7.94 -4.18
C LYS A 245 -6.73 8.09 -3.35
N SER A 246 -5.62 7.47 -3.80
CA SER A 246 -4.34 7.51 -3.07
C SER A 246 -4.00 8.93 -2.60
N LEU A 247 -4.38 9.29 -1.37
CA LEU A 247 -4.09 10.59 -0.75
C LEU A 247 -2.65 10.66 -0.23
N SER A 248 -1.96 9.53 -0.18
CA SER A 248 -0.56 9.49 0.23
C SER A 248 0.38 9.90 -0.89
N GLY A 249 0.16 11.09 -1.44
CA GLY A 249 1.02 11.65 -2.45
C GLY A 249 0.45 11.51 -3.86
N GLN A 250 0.74 12.52 -4.68
CA GLN A 250 0.35 12.56 -6.06
C GLN A 250 1.29 11.65 -6.87
N PRO A 251 0.80 10.65 -7.64
CA PRO A 251 1.65 9.86 -8.52
C PRO A 251 2.52 10.77 -9.38
N VAL A 252 3.79 10.43 -9.53
CA VAL A 252 4.71 11.20 -10.37
C VAL A 252 4.29 11.07 -11.83
N PHE A 253 3.92 9.86 -12.26
CA PHE A 253 3.58 9.53 -13.65
C PHE A 253 2.08 9.35 -13.83
N ARG A 254 1.33 10.46 -13.86
CA ARG A 254 -0.12 10.44 -14.04
C ARG A 254 -0.58 9.90 -15.39
N SER A 255 0.29 9.93 -16.39
CA SER A 255 0.02 9.42 -17.73
C SER A 255 0.17 7.92 -17.84
N PHE A 256 0.59 7.22 -16.77
CA PHE A 256 0.70 5.77 -16.77
C PHE A 256 -0.68 5.13 -16.62
N ASP A 257 -0.99 4.23 -17.53
CA ASP A 257 -2.22 3.42 -17.51
C ASP A 257 -1.86 1.96 -17.79
N ARG A 258 -2.20 1.07 -16.87
CA ARG A 258 -1.89 -0.36 -16.98
C ARG A 258 -2.50 -1.00 -18.21
N SER A 259 -3.69 -0.57 -18.62
CA SER A 259 -4.42 -1.17 -19.74
C SER A 259 -3.74 -0.97 -21.10
N VAL A 260 -2.85 0.03 -21.20
CA VAL A 260 -2.15 0.38 -22.46
C VAL A 260 -0.62 0.30 -22.36
N HIS A 261 -0.06 0.37 -21.16
CA HIS A 261 1.38 0.38 -20.94
C HIS A 261 1.94 -0.94 -20.40
N VAL A 262 1.08 -1.90 -20.09
CA VAL A 262 1.47 -3.26 -19.68
C VAL A 262 0.98 -4.24 -20.72
N ALA A 263 1.82 -5.18 -21.13
CA ALA A 263 1.43 -6.21 -22.08
C ALA A 263 0.47 -7.21 -21.45
N ASP A 264 -0.37 -7.84 -22.26
CA ASP A 264 -1.27 -8.92 -21.81
C ASP A 264 -0.49 -10.19 -21.45
N ASP A 265 0.61 -10.47 -22.20
CA ASP A 265 1.42 -11.66 -22.05
C ASP A 265 2.88 -11.32 -21.71
N GLU A 266 3.66 -12.35 -21.32
CA GLU A 266 5.08 -12.23 -21.08
C GLU A 266 5.82 -11.72 -22.32
N LEU A 267 6.53 -10.61 -22.18
CA LEU A 267 7.38 -10.07 -23.24
C LEU A 267 8.72 -10.83 -23.28
N LYS A 268 8.98 -11.51 -24.37
CA LYS A 268 10.29 -12.13 -24.65
C LYS A 268 11.25 -11.10 -25.25
N PRO A 269 12.55 -11.14 -24.88
CA PRO A 269 13.53 -10.26 -25.49
C PRO A 269 13.54 -10.41 -27.02
N MET A 270 13.30 -9.31 -27.73
CA MET A 270 13.32 -9.33 -29.18
C MET A 270 14.75 -9.55 -29.66
N PHE A 271 14.95 -10.54 -30.57
CA PHE A 271 16.23 -10.79 -31.22
C PHE A 271 16.46 -9.72 -32.28
N THR A 272 16.96 -8.59 -31.85
CA THR A 272 17.34 -7.48 -32.73
C THR A 272 18.82 -7.16 -32.54
N ASP A 273 19.45 -6.56 -33.54
CA ASP A 273 20.80 -6.03 -33.42
C ASP A 273 20.92 -4.84 -32.47
N SER A 274 19.77 -4.35 -31.97
CA SER A 274 19.72 -3.28 -30.98
C SER A 274 20.26 -3.74 -29.63
N PRO A 275 21.22 -3.04 -29.02
CA PRO A 275 21.73 -3.37 -27.71
C PRO A 275 20.67 -3.23 -26.64
N LEU A 276 20.80 -3.98 -25.56
CA LEU A 276 20.00 -3.76 -24.35
C LEU A 276 20.42 -2.43 -23.71
N ILE A 277 19.44 -1.71 -23.23
CA ILE A 277 19.63 -0.55 -22.37
C ILE A 277 19.29 -0.98 -20.93
N ILE A 278 20.22 -0.77 -20.02
CA ILE A 278 20.05 -1.07 -18.60
C ILE A 278 20.14 0.26 -17.86
N GLY A 279 18.99 0.80 -17.44
CA GLY A 279 18.97 1.93 -16.52
C GLY A 279 19.29 1.44 -15.11
N VAL A 280 20.17 2.12 -14.39
CA VAL A 280 20.63 1.72 -13.06
C VAL A 280 20.60 2.92 -12.10
N ASP A 281 19.93 2.75 -10.98
CA ASP A 281 20.20 3.53 -9.78
C ASP A 281 21.16 2.73 -8.90
N ALA A 282 22.34 3.28 -8.65
CA ALA A 282 23.41 2.60 -7.93
C ALA A 282 23.58 3.10 -6.48
N GLY A 283 22.51 3.56 -5.85
CA GLY A 283 22.47 3.96 -4.46
C GLY A 283 22.78 2.82 -3.47
N LEU A 284 22.43 3.00 -2.20
CA LEU A 284 22.58 1.98 -1.15
C LEU A 284 21.71 0.74 -1.40
N THR A 285 20.64 0.91 -2.17
CA THR A 285 19.71 -0.12 -2.62
C THR A 285 19.68 -0.15 -4.15
N PRO A 286 20.69 -0.74 -4.82
CA PRO A 286 20.75 -0.75 -6.26
C PRO A 286 19.50 -1.31 -6.92
N ALA A 287 19.04 -0.61 -7.97
CA ALA A 287 17.93 -1.03 -8.80
C ALA A 287 18.30 -0.97 -10.28
N ALA A 288 17.72 -1.85 -11.10
CA ALA A 288 17.96 -1.87 -12.54
C ALA A 288 16.68 -2.14 -13.33
N VAL A 289 16.55 -1.50 -14.48
CA VAL A 289 15.50 -1.74 -15.48
C VAL A 289 16.17 -2.16 -16.78
N ILE A 290 15.72 -3.28 -17.36
CA ILE A 290 16.30 -3.88 -18.55
C ILE A 290 15.28 -3.83 -19.69
N GLY A 291 15.69 -3.26 -20.82
CA GLY A 291 14.84 -3.14 -22.00
C GLY A 291 15.62 -2.77 -23.25
N ASN A 292 14.92 -2.44 -24.31
CA ASN A 292 15.49 -1.86 -25.51
C ASN A 292 14.48 -0.97 -26.24
N VAL A 293 14.93 -0.20 -27.21
CA VAL A 293 14.06 0.48 -28.16
C VAL A 293 13.78 -0.45 -29.33
N ALA A 294 12.52 -0.72 -29.60
CA ALA A 294 12.07 -1.52 -30.73
C ALA A 294 12.23 -0.78 -32.07
N TYR A 295 12.11 -1.48 -33.20
CA TYR A 295 12.24 -0.86 -34.54
C TYR A 295 11.21 0.24 -34.81
N ASP A 296 10.04 0.12 -34.21
CA ASP A 296 8.98 1.13 -34.28
C ASP A 296 9.22 2.33 -33.34
N GLY A 297 10.37 2.34 -32.63
CA GLY A 297 10.74 3.42 -31.72
C GLY A 297 10.10 3.33 -30.34
N ARG A 298 9.32 2.29 -30.03
CA ARG A 298 8.76 2.10 -28.69
C ARG A 298 9.82 1.59 -27.71
N LEU A 299 9.79 2.05 -26.49
CA LEU A 299 10.60 1.53 -25.39
C LEU A 299 9.91 0.31 -24.78
N VAL A 300 10.56 -0.84 -24.86
CA VAL A 300 10.07 -2.11 -24.34
C VAL A 300 10.91 -2.49 -23.14
N VAL A 301 10.26 -2.67 -21.98
CA VAL A 301 10.89 -3.10 -20.73
C VAL A 301 10.55 -4.56 -20.45
N TYR A 302 11.56 -5.37 -20.30
CA TYR A 302 11.44 -6.81 -20.07
C TYR A 302 11.55 -7.19 -18.61
N ASP A 303 12.48 -6.59 -17.85
CA ASP A 303 12.76 -6.93 -16.46
C ASP A 303 13.00 -5.68 -15.60
N SER A 304 12.69 -5.82 -14.32
CA SER A 304 13.08 -4.88 -13.28
C SER A 304 13.66 -5.61 -12.08
N LEU A 305 14.81 -5.14 -11.59
CA LEU A 305 15.49 -5.67 -10.42
C LEU A 305 15.56 -4.62 -9.32
N ILE A 306 15.25 -5.02 -8.12
CA ILE A 306 15.48 -4.25 -6.89
C ILE A 306 16.37 -5.08 -5.96
N SER A 307 17.07 -4.40 -5.06
CA SER A 307 17.86 -5.05 -4.02
C SER A 307 17.60 -4.41 -2.67
N ASP A 308 17.87 -5.16 -1.60
CA ASP A 308 17.83 -4.67 -0.24
C ASP A 308 19.12 -5.09 0.47
N GLY A 309 19.77 -4.12 1.16
CA GLY A 309 20.99 -4.35 1.91
C GLY A 309 22.18 -4.90 1.08
N MET A 310 22.23 -4.61 -0.22
CA MET A 310 23.21 -5.16 -1.16
C MET A 310 23.99 -4.04 -1.84
N GLY A 311 25.32 -4.02 -1.68
CA GLY A 311 26.16 -3.06 -2.39
C GLY A 311 26.28 -3.35 -3.89
N ALA A 312 26.69 -2.34 -4.68
CA ALA A 312 26.75 -2.39 -6.14
C ALA A 312 27.50 -3.62 -6.70
N LEU A 313 28.64 -4.01 -6.13
CA LEU A 313 29.42 -5.17 -6.59
C LEU A 313 28.65 -6.50 -6.46
N ARG A 314 27.99 -6.69 -5.30
CA ARG A 314 27.17 -7.89 -5.09
C ARG A 314 25.96 -7.90 -5.99
N PHE A 315 25.29 -6.75 -6.16
CA PHE A 315 24.15 -6.61 -7.06
C PHE A 315 24.52 -7.01 -8.49
N VAL A 316 25.64 -6.52 -9.00
CA VAL A 316 26.13 -6.87 -10.34
C VAL A 316 26.39 -8.36 -10.47
N ARG A 317 27.12 -8.96 -9.51
CA ARG A 317 27.57 -10.36 -9.60
C ARG A 317 26.46 -11.37 -9.30
N GLU A 318 25.62 -11.09 -8.30
CA GLU A 318 24.65 -12.04 -7.80
C GLU A 318 23.26 -11.91 -8.46
N ARG A 319 22.94 -10.74 -9.05
CA ARG A 319 21.61 -10.47 -9.62
C ARG A 319 21.67 -10.12 -11.11
N LEU A 320 22.38 -9.06 -11.48
CA LEU A 320 22.34 -8.54 -12.84
C LEU A 320 23.01 -9.46 -13.86
N LYS A 321 24.25 -9.90 -13.62
CA LYS A 321 24.97 -10.81 -14.54
C LYS A 321 24.28 -12.16 -14.73
N PRO A 322 23.81 -12.85 -13.68
CA PRO A 322 23.08 -14.10 -13.85
C PRO A 322 21.80 -13.94 -14.67
N LEU A 323 21.04 -12.86 -14.43
CA LEU A 323 19.86 -12.58 -15.24
C LEU A 323 20.20 -12.38 -16.71
N LEU A 324 21.24 -11.57 -17.01
CA LEU A 324 21.66 -11.30 -18.38
C LEU A 324 22.18 -12.55 -19.09
N ALA A 325 22.94 -13.39 -18.40
CA ALA A 325 23.44 -14.63 -18.95
C ALA A 325 22.34 -15.64 -19.28
N ASN A 326 21.41 -15.81 -18.34
CA ASN A 326 20.33 -16.82 -18.44
C ASN A 326 19.24 -16.41 -19.44
N LYS A 327 18.85 -15.13 -19.45
CA LYS A 327 17.67 -14.67 -20.22
C LYS A 327 18.03 -13.99 -21.53
N TYR A 328 19.21 -13.35 -21.61
CA TYR A 328 19.57 -12.49 -22.73
C TYR A 328 20.74 -13.00 -23.58
N GLY A 329 21.29 -14.18 -23.26
CA GLY A 329 22.23 -14.90 -24.12
C GLY A 329 23.49 -14.10 -24.52
N GLY A 330 24.00 -13.24 -23.64
CA GLY A 330 25.22 -12.47 -23.92
C GLY A 330 25.04 -11.29 -24.88
N ARG A 331 23.80 -10.81 -25.11
CA ARG A 331 23.58 -9.60 -25.94
C ARG A 331 24.38 -8.41 -25.42
N LYS A 332 24.84 -7.58 -26.35
CA LYS A 332 25.49 -6.31 -26.04
C LYS A 332 24.51 -5.45 -25.19
N ALA A 333 25.00 -4.91 -24.10
CA ALA A 333 24.24 -4.08 -23.20
C ALA A 333 25.00 -2.79 -22.88
N VAL A 334 24.29 -1.69 -22.76
CA VAL A 334 24.81 -0.43 -22.24
C VAL A 334 24.13 -0.09 -20.93
N VAL A 335 24.92 0.16 -19.89
CA VAL A 335 24.43 0.59 -18.59
C VAL A 335 24.39 2.11 -18.53
N ILE A 336 23.24 2.66 -18.21
CA ILE A 336 23.02 4.09 -18.01
C ILE A 336 22.79 4.33 -16.52
N ILE A 337 23.63 5.14 -15.91
CA ILE A 337 23.67 5.33 -14.47
C ILE A 337 23.70 6.81 -14.10
N ASP A 338 23.36 7.13 -12.84
CA ASP A 338 23.48 8.48 -12.30
C ASP A 338 24.89 9.06 -12.59
N PRO A 339 24.99 10.30 -13.10
CA PRO A 339 26.26 11.00 -13.23
C PRO A 339 27.10 11.04 -11.96
N ALA A 340 26.46 11.07 -10.77
CA ALA A 340 27.16 11.03 -9.48
C ALA A 340 27.96 9.72 -9.27
N ALA A 341 27.58 8.62 -9.91
CA ALA A 341 28.30 7.36 -9.83
C ALA A 341 29.74 7.41 -10.40
N PHE A 342 30.09 8.46 -11.14
CA PHE A 342 31.43 8.74 -11.65
C PHE A 342 32.26 9.60 -10.70
N GLN A 343 31.70 10.11 -9.63
CA GLN A 343 32.41 10.92 -8.63
C GLN A 343 33.11 10.00 -7.63
N ARG A 344 34.35 10.36 -7.26
CA ARG A 344 35.11 9.65 -6.22
C ARG A 344 34.53 9.99 -4.84
N VAL A 345 34.39 8.96 -4.01
CA VAL A 345 34.05 9.15 -2.59
C VAL A 345 35.34 9.32 -1.80
N GLN A 346 35.35 10.19 -0.79
CA GLN A 346 36.56 10.50 0.00
C GLN A 346 37.21 9.29 0.69
N THR A 347 36.49 8.20 0.85
CA THR A 347 36.92 6.98 1.55
C THR A 347 37.36 5.84 0.62
N ASP A 348 37.09 5.95 -0.69
CA ASP A 348 37.46 4.91 -1.67
C ASP A 348 37.92 5.58 -2.99
N GLU A 349 39.06 5.13 -3.51
CA GLU A 349 39.59 5.63 -4.80
C GLU A 349 38.76 5.16 -6.00
N ARG A 350 37.88 4.13 -5.80
CA ARG A 350 37.05 3.54 -6.85
C ARG A 350 35.70 4.20 -6.90
N THR A 351 35.26 4.53 -8.09
CA THR A 351 33.90 5.02 -8.32
C THR A 351 32.94 3.84 -8.46
N VAL A 352 31.63 4.07 -8.23
CA VAL A 352 30.62 3.04 -8.51
C VAL A 352 30.63 2.66 -9.99
N ALA A 353 30.86 3.61 -10.88
CA ALA A 353 31.02 3.36 -12.31
C ALA A 353 32.17 2.39 -12.60
N ASP A 354 33.31 2.45 -11.87
CA ASP A 354 34.43 1.52 -12.04
C ASP A 354 34.07 0.09 -11.66
N ILE A 355 33.17 -0.11 -10.70
CA ILE A 355 32.66 -1.44 -10.35
C ILE A 355 31.98 -2.08 -11.55
N TYR A 356 31.06 -1.38 -12.21
CA TYR A 356 30.38 -1.90 -13.41
C TYR A 356 31.33 -2.11 -14.59
N LYS A 357 32.29 -1.20 -14.81
CA LYS A 357 33.31 -1.35 -15.85
C LYS A 357 34.21 -2.59 -15.65
N ASN A 358 34.68 -2.78 -14.41
CA ASN A 358 35.54 -3.92 -14.06
C ASN A 358 34.78 -5.25 -14.16
N GLU A 359 33.48 -5.23 -14.04
CA GLU A 359 32.61 -6.38 -14.27
C GLU A 359 32.23 -6.56 -15.76
N GLY A 360 32.80 -5.78 -16.67
CA GLY A 360 32.69 -5.95 -18.12
C GLY A 360 31.53 -5.22 -18.79
N PHE A 361 30.87 -4.29 -18.11
CA PHE A 361 29.79 -3.50 -18.70
C PHE A 361 30.31 -2.26 -19.45
N SER A 362 29.69 -1.97 -20.61
CA SER A 362 29.75 -0.64 -21.21
C SER A 362 28.85 0.30 -20.40
N ILE A 363 29.43 1.34 -19.80
CA ILE A 363 28.70 2.25 -18.92
C ILE A 363 28.78 3.69 -19.42
N ARG A 364 27.67 4.40 -19.32
CA ARG A 364 27.54 5.81 -19.67
C ARG A 364 26.81 6.56 -18.57
N PRO A 365 27.19 7.82 -18.26
CA PRO A 365 26.38 8.66 -17.39
C PRO A 365 25.08 9.04 -18.09
N ALA A 366 23.98 9.17 -17.33
CA ALA A 366 22.79 9.83 -17.80
C ALA A 366 23.12 11.29 -18.17
N ARG A 367 22.41 11.86 -19.14
CA ARG A 367 22.70 13.21 -19.65
C ARG A 367 22.55 14.32 -18.62
N THR A 368 21.69 14.11 -17.65
CA THR A 368 21.41 15.05 -16.56
C THR A 368 20.89 14.33 -15.34
N ASN A 369 21.06 14.94 -14.17
CA ASN A 369 20.43 14.51 -12.91
C ASN A 369 19.26 15.40 -12.49
N SER A 370 18.81 16.33 -13.37
CA SER A 370 17.63 17.14 -13.12
C SER A 370 16.37 16.27 -13.03
N VAL A 371 15.71 16.29 -11.87
CA VAL A 371 14.49 15.50 -11.62
C VAL A 371 13.39 15.83 -12.62
N ALA A 372 13.19 17.12 -12.93
CA ALA A 372 12.19 17.55 -13.91
C ALA A 372 12.46 17.00 -15.32
N ALA A 373 13.73 17.03 -15.78
CA ALA A 373 14.10 16.50 -17.08
C ALA A 373 13.94 14.96 -17.14
N ARG A 374 14.25 14.27 -16.06
CA ARG A 374 14.09 12.81 -15.95
C ARG A 374 12.62 12.39 -16.00
N ILE A 375 11.74 13.09 -15.27
CA ILE A 375 10.29 12.86 -15.28
C ILE A 375 9.72 13.13 -16.66
N SER A 376 10.09 14.27 -17.28
CA SER A 376 9.65 14.62 -18.63
C SER A 376 10.05 13.58 -19.69
N ALA A 377 11.21 12.97 -19.56
CA ALA A 377 11.64 11.91 -20.47
C ALA A 377 10.75 10.66 -20.37
N VAL A 378 10.29 10.30 -19.18
CA VAL A 378 9.34 9.19 -19.00
C VAL A 378 7.96 9.57 -19.56
N ASP A 379 7.41 10.74 -19.19
CA ASP A 379 6.10 11.19 -19.66
C ASP A 379 6.01 11.21 -21.18
N LYS A 380 7.10 11.57 -21.87
CA LYS A 380 7.18 11.53 -23.31
C LYS A 380 6.96 10.12 -23.87
N TYR A 381 7.49 9.07 -23.24
CA TYR A 381 7.26 7.67 -23.64
C TYR A 381 5.84 7.21 -23.29
N LEU A 382 5.29 7.65 -22.18
CA LEU A 382 3.94 7.30 -21.77
C LEU A 382 2.86 7.95 -22.64
N THR A 383 3.08 9.17 -23.15
CA THR A 383 2.05 9.92 -23.86
C THR A 383 2.14 9.84 -25.39
N ARG A 384 3.33 9.54 -25.94
CA ARG A 384 3.44 9.47 -27.40
C ARG A 384 2.82 8.19 -27.95
N VAL A 385 2.25 8.30 -29.14
CA VAL A 385 1.67 7.19 -29.91
C VAL A 385 2.48 7.00 -31.19
N VAL A 386 2.87 5.78 -31.50
CA VAL A 386 3.60 5.38 -32.71
C VAL A 386 2.81 4.27 -33.38
N ASP A 387 2.37 4.47 -34.61
CA ASP A 387 1.55 3.52 -35.38
C ASP A 387 0.36 2.94 -34.59
N GLY A 388 -0.37 3.82 -33.87
CA GLY A 388 -1.53 3.46 -33.08
C GLY A 388 -1.24 2.76 -31.75
N LYS A 389 0.05 2.65 -31.35
CA LYS A 389 0.49 2.04 -30.09
C LYS A 389 1.23 3.05 -29.23
N TYR A 390 1.06 2.95 -27.91
CA TYR A 390 1.80 3.82 -26.99
C TYR A 390 3.32 3.58 -27.07
N GLY A 391 4.10 4.63 -26.84
CA GLY A 391 5.55 4.63 -26.98
C GLY A 391 6.32 3.82 -25.92
N PHE A 392 5.63 3.27 -24.95
CA PHE A 392 6.17 2.45 -23.88
C PHE A 392 5.30 1.21 -23.65
N ILE A 393 5.95 0.08 -23.36
CA ILE A 393 5.29 -1.15 -22.91
C ILE A 393 6.18 -1.93 -21.95
N ALA A 394 5.62 -2.48 -20.87
CA ALA A 394 6.31 -3.26 -19.85
C ALA A 394 5.81 -4.70 -19.79
N CYS A 395 6.70 -5.64 -19.48
CA CYS A 395 6.36 -7.03 -19.23
C CYS A 395 5.58 -7.19 -17.92
N PRO A 396 4.38 -7.80 -17.91
CA PRO A 396 3.55 -7.93 -16.71
C PRO A 396 4.23 -8.79 -15.62
N ILE A 397 4.99 -9.81 -16.02
CA ILE A 397 5.53 -10.80 -15.09
C ILE A 397 6.85 -10.32 -14.47
N ASN A 398 7.78 -9.82 -15.29
CA ASN A 398 9.16 -9.58 -14.84
C ASN A 398 9.48 -8.09 -14.56
N ALA A 399 8.61 -7.17 -14.99
CA ALA A 399 8.75 -5.74 -14.71
C ALA A 399 7.79 -5.24 -13.61
N GLY A 400 7.27 -6.13 -12.75
CA GLY A 400 6.25 -5.82 -11.76
C GLY A 400 6.62 -4.69 -10.79
N ASN A 401 7.88 -4.62 -10.34
CA ASN A 401 8.33 -3.54 -9.45
C ASN A 401 8.28 -2.17 -10.16
N LEU A 402 8.68 -2.10 -11.43
CA LEU A 402 8.58 -0.87 -12.20
C LEU A 402 7.12 -0.49 -12.41
N ILE A 403 6.26 -1.44 -12.77
CA ILE A 403 4.82 -1.20 -12.98
C ILE A 403 4.19 -0.62 -11.72
N GLN A 404 4.52 -1.14 -10.53
CA GLN A 404 4.00 -0.62 -9.26
C GLN A 404 4.52 0.80 -8.97
N ALA A 405 5.79 1.08 -9.23
CA ALA A 405 6.34 2.41 -9.08
C ALA A 405 5.63 3.44 -9.99
N LEU A 406 5.41 3.09 -11.27
CA LEU A 406 4.73 3.94 -12.25
C LEU A 406 3.24 4.13 -11.91
N ALA A 407 2.58 3.09 -11.41
CA ALA A 407 1.15 3.10 -11.05
C ALA A 407 0.82 3.97 -9.81
N GLY A 408 1.83 4.44 -9.05
CA GLY A 408 1.59 5.37 -7.96
C GLY A 408 2.44 5.18 -6.71
N LYS A 409 3.21 4.08 -6.59
CA LYS A 409 4.11 3.92 -5.42
C LYS A 409 5.29 4.90 -5.45
N TYR A 410 5.68 5.41 -6.61
CA TYR A 410 6.56 6.57 -6.74
C TYR A 410 5.74 7.84 -6.88
N ARG A 411 5.78 8.72 -5.86
CA ARG A 411 4.84 9.81 -5.66
C ARG A 411 5.48 11.06 -5.06
N TYR A 412 4.76 12.17 -5.12
CA TYR A 412 5.09 13.38 -4.38
C TYR A 412 4.46 13.34 -2.99
N LYS A 413 5.15 13.79 -1.95
CA LYS A 413 4.51 14.06 -0.66
C LYS A 413 3.55 15.23 -0.78
N ILE A 414 2.44 15.11 -0.06
CA ILE A 414 1.52 16.21 0.18
C ILE A 414 1.68 16.61 1.64
N ASN A 415 1.96 17.89 1.90
CA ASN A 415 2.10 18.38 3.26
C ASN A 415 0.71 18.51 3.93
N THR A 416 0.70 18.77 5.25
CA THR A 416 -0.53 18.93 6.04
C THR A 416 -1.47 20.05 5.56
N LYS A 417 -1.01 20.91 4.64
CA LYS A 417 -1.80 21.99 4.01
C LYS A 417 -2.34 21.58 2.63
N GLY A 418 -2.18 20.33 2.22
CA GLY A 418 -2.61 19.86 0.90
C GLY A 418 -1.72 20.30 -0.27
N VAL A 419 -0.54 20.86 0.01
CA VAL A 419 0.40 21.34 -1.03
C VAL A 419 1.41 20.24 -1.33
N ARG A 420 1.58 19.95 -2.62
CA ARG A 420 2.54 18.98 -3.14
C ARG A 420 3.98 19.49 -2.98
N ASP A 421 4.89 18.63 -2.55
CA ASP A 421 6.31 18.91 -2.57
C ASP A 421 6.84 19.09 -4.00
N GLU A 422 7.87 19.91 -4.16
CA GLU A 422 8.50 20.16 -5.47
C GLU A 422 9.19 18.91 -6.03
N LYS A 423 9.69 18.03 -5.17
CA LYS A 423 10.39 16.80 -5.54
C LYS A 423 9.61 15.57 -5.09
N PRO A 424 9.66 14.48 -5.88
CA PRO A 424 9.10 13.21 -5.45
C PRO A 424 9.72 12.71 -4.15
N GLU A 425 8.94 11.93 -3.40
CA GLU A 425 9.41 11.26 -2.19
C GLU A 425 10.49 10.24 -2.51
N LYS A 426 11.57 10.21 -1.69
CA LYS A 426 12.57 9.15 -1.72
C LYS A 426 12.07 7.98 -0.86
N SER A 427 11.31 7.10 -1.47
CA SER A 427 10.69 5.93 -0.87
C SER A 427 11.27 4.66 -1.51
N HIS A 428 12.17 3.96 -0.80
CA HIS A 428 12.75 2.69 -1.27
C HIS A 428 11.72 1.56 -1.21
N PRO A 429 11.70 0.64 -2.19
CA PRO A 429 12.52 0.58 -3.40
C PRO A 429 11.94 1.36 -4.60
N TRP A 430 10.80 2.05 -4.43
CA TRP A 430 10.01 2.62 -5.52
C TRP A 430 10.70 3.81 -6.18
N SER A 431 11.38 4.66 -5.39
CA SER A 431 12.19 5.75 -5.93
C SER A 431 13.38 5.22 -6.75
N ASP A 432 14.02 4.13 -6.30
CA ASP A 432 15.23 3.61 -6.92
C ASP A 432 14.93 2.99 -8.28
N ILE A 433 13.87 2.18 -8.37
CA ILE A 433 13.47 1.59 -9.65
C ILE A 433 12.92 2.63 -10.62
N ALA A 434 12.22 3.66 -10.12
CA ALA A 434 11.76 4.77 -10.93
C ALA A 434 12.92 5.61 -11.45
N ASP A 435 13.94 5.90 -10.63
CA ASP A 435 15.15 6.62 -11.04
C ASP A 435 15.94 5.83 -12.09
N ALA A 436 16.09 4.51 -11.90
CA ALA A 436 16.69 3.64 -12.90
C ALA A 436 15.97 3.71 -14.26
N PHE A 437 14.64 3.69 -14.25
CA PHE A 437 13.84 3.83 -15.47
C PHE A 437 13.96 5.21 -16.10
N GLN A 438 13.99 6.27 -15.32
CA GLN A 438 14.20 7.64 -15.80
C GLN A 438 15.55 7.79 -16.52
N TYR A 439 16.63 7.19 -16.01
CA TYR A 439 17.94 7.18 -16.70
C TYR A 439 17.87 6.42 -18.02
N MET A 440 17.17 5.30 -18.08
CA MET A 440 16.91 4.57 -19.33
C MET A 440 16.20 5.46 -20.35
N CYS A 441 15.11 6.13 -19.96
CA CYS A 441 14.33 7.00 -20.85
C CYS A 441 15.15 8.18 -21.36
N LEU A 442 15.96 8.83 -20.52
CA LEU A 442 16.85 9.91 -20.94
C LEU A 442 17.83 9.48 -22.03
N HIS A 443 18.34 8.25 -21.96
CA HIS A 443 19.25 7.73 -22.98
C HIS A 443 18.50 7.39 -24.27
N ALA A 444 17.38 6.69 -24.16
CA ALA A 444 16.56 6.28 -25.29
C ALA A 444 15.99 7.48 -26.08
N ASP A 445 15.66 8.58 -25.41
CA ASP A 445 15.16 9.82 -26.04
C ASP A 445 16.23 10.56 -26.87
N GLY A 446 17.50 10.29 -26.61
CA GLY A 446 18.61 10.96 -27.26
C GLY A 446 18.94 10.52 -28.67
N GLY A 447 18.28 9.52 -29.21
CA GLY A 447 18.52 9.06 -30.59
C GLY A 447 19.84 8.31 -30.81
N GLU A 448 20.68 8.12 -29.80
CA GLU A 448 21.96 7.40 -29.93
C GLU A 448 21.84 5.88 -30.05
N VAL A 449 20.59 5.35 -29.92
CA VAL A 449 20.34 3.90 -29.98
C VAL A 449 20.31 3.36 -31.39
N PHE A 450 20.02 4.23 -32.36
CA PHE A 450 20.12 3.90 -33.79
C PHE A 450 21.31 4.65 -34.37
N GLY A 451 22.39 3.93 -34.70
CA GLY A 451 23.36 4.38 -35.67
C GLY A 451 22.58 4.84 -36.92
N ALA A 452 22.74 6.11 -37.28
CA ALA A 452 21.98 6.79 -38.27
C ALA A 452 21.75 5.97 -39.55
N MET A 453 20.60 5.29 -39.65
CA MET A 453 19.95 5.15 -40.94
C MET A 453 19.02 6.37 -41.08
N SER A 454 19.61 7.46 -41.55
CA SER A 454 18.82 8.54 -42.11
C SER A 454 18.18 7.97 -43.39
N PHE A 455 16.90 7.61 -43.27
CA PHE A 455 16.07 7.47 -44.47
C PHE A 455 15.87 8.87 -45.04
N ASN A 456 16.73 9.25 -45.95
CA ASN A 456 16.51 10.38 -46.84
C ASN A 456 15.39 9.93 -47.79
N VAL A 457 14.15 10.22 -47.44
CA VAL A 457 13.03 10.20 -48.38
C VAL A 457 13.25 11.38 -49.28
N GLN A 458 14.01 11.19 -50.36
CA GLN A 458 13.99 12.12 -51.49
C GLN A 458 12.55 12.11 -52.00
N ARG A 459 11.85 13.23 -51.77
CA ARG A 459 10.62 13.57 -52.52
C ARG A 459 11.04 13.54 -53.99
N LYS A 460 10.63 12.51 -54.74
CA LYS A 460 10.61 12.58 -56.18
C LYS A 460 9.66 13.70 -56.54
N GLU A 461 10.20 14.82 -57.03
CA GLU A 461 9.40 15.83 -57.74
C GLU A 461 8.73 15.12 -58.88
N VAL A 462 7.42 15.06 -58.86
CA VAL A 462 6.62 14.68 -60.00
C VAL A 462 6.71 15.84 -60.99
N VAL A 463 7.55 15.76 -61.98
CA VAL A 463 7.57 16.65 -63.10
C VAL A 463 6.25 16.47 -63.85
N LYS A 464 5.34 17.43 -63.69
CA LYS A 464 4.17 17.53 -64.53
C LYS A 464 4.59 17.88 -65.94
N VAL A 465 4.64 16.91 -66.80
CA VAL A 465 4.71 17.14 -68.25
C VAL A 465 3.34 17.66 -68.68
N SER A 466 3.25 18.93 -69.02
CA SER A 466 2.09 19.52 -69.69
C SER A 466 2.08 19.04 -71.13
N ALA A 467 1.06 18.30 -71.50
CA ALA A 467 0.73 18.07 -72.90
C ALA A 467 0.09 19.35 -73.48
N ALA A 468 0.94 20.08 -74.15
CA ALA A 468 0.51 21.14 -75.13
C ALA A 468 1.68 21.24 -76.11
N GLY A 469 1.48 21.02 -77.28
CA GLY A 469 0.54 21.05 -78.28
C GLY A 469 1.26 21.02 -79.59
N TRP A 470 0.74 20.30 -80.48
CA TRP A 470 1.14 20.36 -81.88
C TRP A 470 0.19 21.36 -82.62
N THR A 471 0.69 22.41 -83.02
CA THR A 471 0.53 23.00 -84.40
C THR A 471 1.62 24.02 -84.60
#